data_6871ddd6788e5ee3491980f48c53f479
#
_entry.id   6871ddd6788e5ee3491980f48c53f479
#
_cell.length_a   1.000
_cell.length_b   1.000
_cell.length_c   1.000
_cell.angle_alpha   90.00
_cell.angle_beta   90.00
_cell.angle_gamma   90.00
#
_symmetry.space_group_name_H-M   'P 1'
#
loop_
_entity.id
_entity.type
_entity.pdbx_description
1 polymer ?
#
loop_
_entity_poly.entity_id
_entity_poly.type
_entity_poly.pdbx_seq_one_letter_code
_entity_poly.pdbx_strand_id
1 'polypeptide(L)'
;MSLPLHTHARVSGVRDVEILKVLTAEEALTSDLPPSDILLWEAESDAFAGSVGAEAFPDAAISISGLRNPHVVQPGDVVRLRPDSTQISVLYRRGSGANTLFVTERCNSRCLMCSQPPRDEDDSWRTDELLRLIPLIDRDEVQLGVSGGEPTLLGEDLGRLIDACALHLPDTGLHILTNGRLFALRALAESLVQRHQDKVVWAVPLYGDVAADHDLVVDAPGAFEETLQGLFELGRLGARVEIRVVLHRLTVDRLPQLASFLYRRLPFVEHVALMGLEPMGFAKSNRDRLWIDPVDYMDALGEAVFHLANRGMATSLYNLPLCILPLPVRPFARQSISDWKNAFAPECEGCTVAADCAGFFASAGPTWRSRAITPIRSPETHHELA
;
A
#
# COMPACT_ATOMS: atom_id res chain seq x y z
N MET A 1 -0.53 -17.67 -1.21
CA MET A 1 -0.55 -17.19 0.20
C MET A 1 0.66 -16.29 0.37
N SER A 2 0.48 -15.04 0.79
CA SER A 2 1.60 -14.14 1.07
C SER A 2 2.44 -14.70 2.22
N LEU A 3 3.75 -14.61 2.10
CA LEU A 3 4.65 -14.96 3.20
C LEU A 3 4.52 -13.92 4.31
N PRO A 4 4.50 -14.32 5.59
CA PRO A 4 4.53 -13.37 6.70
C PRO A 4 5.76 -12.46 6.62
N LEU A 5 5.65 -11.24 7.16
CA LEU A 5 6.76 -10.28 7.25
C LEU A 5 7.56 -10.41 8.55
N HIS A 6 7.31 -11.43 9.35
CA HIS A 6 8.09 -11.70 10.56
C HIS A 6 8.15 -13.21 10.87
N THR A 7 9.23 -13.62 11.48
CA THR A 7 9.45 -14.96 12.00
C THR A 7 10.25 -14.88 13.30
N HIS A 8 10.44 -16.02 13.96
CA HIS A 8 11.31 -16.15 15.14
C HIS A 8 12.47 -17.10 14.83
N ALA A 9 13.61 -16.82 15.42
CA ALA A 9 14.83 -17.59 15.29
C ALA A 9 15.66 -17.53 16.57
N ARG A 10 16.71 -18.32 16.64
CA ARG A 10 17.81 -18.08 17.59
C ARG A 10 18.69 -16.98 16.99
N VAL A 11 18.82 -15.87 17.70
CA VAL A 11 19.59 -14.70 17.28
C VAL A 11 20.64 -14.43 18.35
N SER A 12 21.89 -14.24 17.96
CA SER A 12 23.00 -13.85 18.84
C SER A 12 23.87 -12.78 18.18
N GLY A 13 24.62 -12.03 19.00
CA GLY A 13 25.55 -11.00 18.53
C GLY A 13 24.94 -9.62 18.27
N VAL A 14 23.65 -9.47 18.34
CA VAL A 14 22.94 -8.18 18.10
C VAL A 14 23.05 -7.31 19.35
N ARG A 15 23.69 -6.14 19.25
CA ARG A 15 23.87 -5.18 20.37
C ARG A 15 22.97 -3.95 20.25
N ASP A 16 22.67 -3.56 19.03
CA ASP A 16 21.80 -2.43 18.68
C ASP A 16 20.74 -2.87 17.65
N VAL A 17 19.83 -1.98 17.27
CA VAL A 17 18.88 -2.26 16.18
C VAL A 17 19.64 -2.30 14.87
N GLU A 18 19.67 -3.48 14.23
CA GLU A 18 20.31 -3.69 12.95
C GLU A 18 19.31 -3.76 11.80
N ILE A 19 19.65 -3.13 10.68
CA ILE A 19 18.93 -3.20 9.41
C ILE A 19 19.94 -3.75 8.39
N LEU A 20 19.71 -4.97 7.93
CA LEU A 20 20.70 -5.72 7.17
C LEU A 20 20.08 -6.35 5.93
N LYS A 21 20.83 -6.35 4.83
CA LYS A 21 20.48 -7.04 3.58
C LYS A 21 20.93 -8.49 3.64
N VAL A 22 20.03 -9.40 3.34
CA VAL A 22 20.34 -10.83 3.23
C VAL A 22 20.80 -11.13 1.80
N LEU A 23 22.01 -11.64 1.63
CA LEU A 23 22.57 -11.97 0.33
C LEU A 23 23.21 -13.38 0.34
N THR A 24 23.19 -14.06 -0.79
CA THR A 24 24.04 -15.23 -1.00
C THR A 24 25.51 -14.82 -1.02
N ALA A 25 26.43 -15.76 -0.81
CA ALA A 25 27.87 -15.45 -0.86
C ALA A 25 28.30 -14.89 -2.23
N GLU A 26 27.70 -15.36 -3.33
CA GLU A 26 27.97 -14.86 -4.67
C GLU A 26 27.48 -13.41 -4.86
N GLU A 27 26.26 -13.10 -4.44
CA GLU A 27 25.70 -11.75 -4.48
C GLU A 27 26.51 -10.78 -3.62
N ALA A 28 26.91 -11.21 -2.41
CA ALA A 28 27.69 -10.39 -1.49
C ALA A 28 29.06 -9.97 -2.04
N LEU A 29 29.70 -10.83 -2.83
CA LEU A 29 31.01 -10.53 -3.46
C LEU A 29 30.91 -9.50 -4.60
N THR A 30 29.73 -9.37 -5.20
CA THR A 30 29.46 -8.44 -6.32
C THR A 30 28.65 -7.21 -5.89
N SER A 31 28.25 -7.15 -4.63
CA SER A 31 27.44 -6.05 -4.09
C SER A 31 28.28 -4.80 -3.83
N ASP A 32 27.70 -3.63 -4.13
CA ASP A 32 28.25 -2.32 -3.78
C ASP A 32 27.98 -1.94 -2.31
N LEU A 33 27.24 -2.77 -1.56
CA LEU A 33 26.89 -2.50 -0.16
C LEU A 33 28.10 -2.74 0.75
N PRO A 34 28.25 -1.96 1.84
CA PRO A 34 29.25 -2.23 2.86
C PRO A 34 29.07 -3.63 3.43
N PRO A 35 30.14 -4.41 3.66
CA PRO A 35 30.05 -5.73 4.29
C PRO A 35 29.35 -5.71 5.65
N SER A 36 29.44 -4.60 6.40
CA SER A 36 28.73 -4.38 7.66
C SER A 36 27.21 -4.35 7.54
N ASP A 37 26.67 -4.21 6.35
CA ASP A 37 25.23 -4.12 6.09
C ASP A 37 24.67 -5.43 5.51
N ILE A 38 25.50 -6.48 5.41
CA ILE A 38 25.16 -7.74 4.76
C ILE A 38 25.12 -8.90 5.77
N LEU A 39 24.03 -9.67 5.75
CA LEU A 39 23.92 -11.00 6.32
C LEU A 39 24.10 -12.05 5.22
N LEU A 40 25.04 -12.97 5.40
CA LEU A 40 25.24 -14.07 4.47
C LEU A 40 24.15 -15.15 4.66
N TRP A 41 23.55 -15.56 3.55
CA TRP A 41 22.61 -16.68 3.51
C TRP A 41 23.35 -18.01 3.43
N GLU A 42 23.14 -18.88 4.44
CA GLU A 42 23.71 -20.24 4.52
C GLU A 42 25.24 -20.30 4.29
N ALA A 43 25.95 -19.23 4.62
CA ALA A 43 27.40 -19.13 4.55
C ALA A 43 27.96 -18.36 5.75
N GLU A 44 29.21 -18.58 6.09
CA GLU A 44 29.89 -17.95 7.22
C GLU A 44 31.15 -17.20 6.76
N SER A 45 31.32 -16.01 7.27
CA SER A 45 32.53 -15.20 7.10
C SER A 45 32.57 -14.10 8.16
N ASP A 46 33.75 -13.81 8.68
CA ASP A 46 34.01 -12.70 9.61
C ASP A 46 34.08 -11.33 8.92
N ALA A 47 34.12 -11.31 7.60
CA ALA A 47 34.16 -10.08 6.80
C ALA A 47 32.80 -9.35 6.73
N PHE A 48 31.71 -10.02 7.04
CA PHE A 48 30.34 -9.48 6.92
C PHE A 48 29.69 -9.25 8.28
N ALA A 49 28.53 -8.57 8.31
CA ALA A 49 27.79 -8.31 9.55
C ALA A 49 27.42 -9.60 10.30
N GLY A 50 27.13 -10.67 9.58
CA GLY A 50 26.78 -11.95 10.16
C GLY A 50 26.22 -12.93 9.15
N SER A 51 25.57 -13.98 9.67
CA SER A 51 25.07 -15.09 8.88
C SER A 51 23.67 -15.53 9.31
N VAL A 52 22.88 -16.02 8.36
CA VAL A 52 21.51 -16.54 8.57
C VAL A 52 21.32 -17.86 7.82
N GLY A 53 20.77 -18.88 8.51
CA GLY A 53 20.52 -20.17 7.88
C GLY A 53 19.88 -21.19 8.80
N ALA A 54 19.93 -22.47 8.40
CA ALA A 54 19.35 -23.57 9.15
C ALA A 54 20.13 -23.87 10.43
N GLU A 55 21.48 -23.82 10.37
CA GLU A 55 22.38 -24.11 11.48
C GLU A 55 22.99 -22.83 12.08
N ALA A 56 23.59 -22.95 13.26
CA ALA A 56 24.27 -21.83 13.91
C ALA A 56 25.63 -21.58 13.26
N PHE A 57 26.04 -20.32 13.24
CA PHE A 57 27.31 -19.83 12.71
C PHE A 57 28.16 -19.31 13.86
N PRO A 58 29.04 -20.15 14.45
CA PRO A 58 29.75 -19.82 15.69
C PRO A 58 30.78 -18.69 15.53
N ASP A 59 31.37 -18.54 14.34
CA ASP A 59 32.40 -17.54 14.07
C ASP A 59 31.82 -16.22 13.50
N ALA A 60 30.52 -16.18 13.19
CA ALA A 60 29.87 -14.96 12.71
C ALA A 60 29.57 -13.98 13.85
N ALA A 61 29.82 -12.67 13.62
CA ALA A 61 29.54 -11.63 14.61
C ALA A 61 28.04 -11.59 14.99
N ILE A 62 27.13 -11.71 13.99
CA ILE A 62 25.69 -11.95 14.20
C ILE A 62 25.36 -13.32 13.64
N SER A 63 24.78 -14.20 14.45
CA SER A 63 24.35 -15.54 14.04
C SER A 63 22.85 -15.70 14.20
N ILE A 64 22.17 -16.07 13.10
CA ILE A 64 20.72 -16.31 13.04
C ILE A 64 20.49 -17.73 12.57
N SER A 65 19.82 -18.56 13.39
CA SER A 65 19.60 -19.96 13.06
C SER A 65 18.26 -20.49 13.55
N GLY A 66 17.83 -21.61 12.97
CA GLY A 66 16.59 -22.26 13.38
C GLY A 66 15.37 -21.39 13.18
N LEU A 67 15.21 -20.77 12.02
CA LEU A 67 14.03 -20.01 11.62
C LEU A 67 12.78 -20.85 11.83
N ARG A 68 11.83 -20.37 12.64
CA ARG A 68 10.56 -21.05 12.90
C ARG A 68 9.75 -21.27 11.60
N ASN A 69 9.87 -20.35 10.67
CA ASN A 69 9.37 -20.49 9.31
C ASN A 69 10.50 -20.12 8.33
N PRO A 70 11.18 -21.13 7.75
CA PRO A 70 12.37 -20.91 6.91
C PRO A 70 12.10 -20.15 5.62
N HIS A 71 10.83 -20.07 5.19
CA HIS A 71 10.47 -19.35 3.97
C HIS A 71 10.22 -17.86 4.18
N VAL A 72 10.23 -17.36 5.42
CA VAL A 72 9.93 -15.95 5.71
C VAL A 72 11.09 -15.03 5.39
N VAL A 73 12.33 -15.48 5.60
CA VAL A 73 13.54 -14.72 5.24
C VAL A 73 14.18 -15.38 4.03
N GLN A 74 14.53 -14.60 3.04
CA GLN A 74 15.12 -15.08 1.77
C GLN A 74 16.26 -14.15 1.31
N PRO A 75 17.18 -14.63 0.47
CA PRO A 75 18.14 -13.75 -0.19
C PRO A 75 17.46 -12.60 -0.93
N GLY A 76 17.99 -11.40 -0.76
CA GLY A 76 17.42 -10.16 -1.29
C GLY A 76 16.51 -9.42 -0.31
N ASP A 77 16.03 -10.05 0.76
CA ASP A 77 15.25 -9.37 1.79
C ASP A 77 16.11 -8.40 2.61
N VAL A 78 15.52 -7.33 3.12
CA VAL A 78 16.13 -6.51 4.17
C VAL A 78 15.39 -6.79 5.47
N VAL A 79 16.16 -7.14 6.49
CA VAL A 79 15.63 -7.55 7.79
C VAL A 79 16.02 -6.59 8.89
N ARG A 80 15.13 -6.45 9.88
CA ARG A 80 15.42 -5.79 11.14
C ARG A 80 15.62 -6.80 12.24
N LEU A 81 16.71 -6.61 12.97
CA LEU A 81 17.05 -7.33 14.22
C LEU A 81 17.02 -6.35 15.38
N ARG A 82 16.65 -6.83 16.56
CA ARG A 82 16.67 -6.05 17.81
C ARG A 82 17.44 -6.79 18.87
N PRO A 83 18.16 -6.09 19.76
CA PRO A 83 18.79 -6.70 20.93
C PRO A 83 17.78 -7.52 21.73
N ASP A 84 18.24 -8.62 22.28
CA ASP A 84 17.47 -9.52 23.17
C ASP A 84 16.14 -10.03 22.57
N SER A 85 16.00 -9.99 21.23
CA SER A 85 14.81 -10.43 20.53
C SER A 85 15.08 -11.66 19.66
N THR A 86 14.14 -12.60 19.69
CA THR A 86 14.11 -13.72 18.76
C THR A 86 13.37 -13.40 17.46
N GLN A 87 12.69 -12.24 17.41
CA GLN A 87 11.89 -11.85 16.25
C GLN A 87 12.76 -11.19 15.19
N ILE A 88 12.61 -11.67 13.96
CA ILE A 88 13.14 -11.08 12.74
C ILE A 88 11.97 -10.47 11.98
N SER A 89 12.10 -9.21 11.56
CA SER A 89 11.11 -8.53 10.76
C SER A 89 11.67 -8.24 9.36
N VAL A 90 10.97 -8.66 8.32
CA VAL A 90 11.29 -8.32 6.93
C VAL A 90 10.70 -6.94 6.65
N LEU A 91 11.56 -5.97 6.37
CA LEU A 91 11.18 -4.57 6.07
C LEU A 91 11.03 -4.32 4.57
N TYR A 92 11.80 -5.04 3.75
CA TYR A 92 11.74 -5.05 2.30
C TYR A 92 11.86 -6.50 1.82
N ARG A 93 11.06 -6.87 0.83
CA ARG A 93 11.09 -8.19 0.21
C ARG A 93 11.38 -8.07 -1.27
N ARG A 94 12.49 -8.65 -1.72
CA ARG A 94 12.83 -8.71 -3.13
C ARG A 94 11.71 -9.37 -3.95
N GLY A 95 11.32 -8.73 -5.05
CA GLY A 95 10.31 -9.26 -5.98
C GLY A 95 8.86 -9.14 -5.50
N SER A 96 8.61 -8.53 -4.34
CA SER A 96 7.24 -8.20 -3.91
C SER A 96 6.79 -6.89 -4.55
N GLY A 97 5.68 -6.91 -5.30
CA GLY A 97 5.07 -5.68 -5.82
C GLY A 97 4.39 -4.79 -4.77
N ALA A 98 4.45 -5.17 -3.49
CA ALA A 98 3.72 -4.50 -2.40
C ALA A 98 4.64 -3.88 -1.32
N ASN A 99 5.92 -3.68 -1.62
CA ASN A 99 6.85 -3.05 -0.69
C ASN A 99 6.38 -1.65 -0.31
N THR A 100 6.31 -1.37 1.00
CA THR A 100 5.77 -0.11 1.51
C THR A 100 6.60 0.38 2.69
N LEU A 101 7.04 1.63 2.62
CA LEU A 101 7.66 2.34 3.73
C LEU A 101 6.54 2.83 4.67
N PHE A 102 6.46 2.23 5.86
CA PHE A 102 5.50 2.62 6.88
C PHE A 102 6.12 3.69 7.78
N VAL A 103 5.70 4.96 7.58
CA VAL A 103 6.45 6.10 8.10
C VAL A 103 5.97 6.61 9.46
N THR A 104 4.71 6.42 9.84
CA THR A 104 4.16 6.86 11.13
C THR A 104 2.87 6.14 11.49
N GLU A 105 2.61 5.95 12.80
CA GLU A 105 1.32 5.48 13.34
C GLU A 105 0.33 6.65 13.54
N ARG A 106 0.83 7.90 13.59
CA ARG A 106 0.02 9.08 13.88
C ARG A 106 -0.79 9.53 12.68
N CYS A 107 -2.01 10.01 12.93
CA CYS A 107 -2.89 10.57 11.90
C CYS A 107 -3.76 11.70 12.49
N ASN A 108 -4.09 12.67 11.67
CA ASN A 108 -5.02 13.76 11.99
C ASN A 108 -6.48 13.45 11.61
N SER A 109 -6.78 12.19 11.27
CA SER A 109 -8.14 11.67 10.96
C SER A 109 -8.34 10.29 11.62
N ARG A 110 -9.61 9.89 11.82
CA ARG A 110 -9.98 8.59 12.39
C ARG A 110 -11.00 7.87 11.50
N CYS A 111 -10.69 7.75 10.22
CA CYS A 111 -11.58 7.22 9.19
C CYS A 111 -12.30 5.95 9.65
N LEU A 112 -13.63 5.90 9.46
CA LEU A 112 -14.47 4.79 9.90
C LEU A 112 -14.07 3.43 9.32
N MET A 113 -13.40 3.42 8.15
CA MET A 113 -12.92 2.22 7.46
C MET A 113 -11.40 2.01 7.57
N CYS A 114 -10.70 2.78 8.41
CA CYS A 114 -9.24 2.67 8.51
C CYS A 114 -8.83 1.23 8.79
N SER A 115 -8.04 0.64 7.89
CA SER A 115 -7.52 -0.72 8.03
C SER A 115 -6.43 -0.80 9.11
N GLN A 116 -5.76 0.32 9.37
CA GLN A 116 -4.71 0.48 10.35
C GLN A 116 -5.00 1.69 11.25
N PRO A 117 -5.79 1.49 12.32
CA PRO A 117 -6.19 2.56 13.22
C PRO A 117 -4.98 3.32 13.76
N PRO A 118 -5.00 4.67 13.73
CA PRO A 118 -3.88 5.48 14.16
C PRO A 118 -3.63 5.35 15.67
N ARG A 119 -2.36 5.51 16.05
CA ARG A 119 -1.89 5.56 17.44
C ARG A 119 -1.17 6.89 17.66
N ASP A 120 -1.42 7.48 18.82
CA ASP A 120 -0.71 8.70 19.25
C ASP A 120 0.48 8.28 20.12
N GLU A 121 1.56 7.85 19.46
CA GLU A 121 2.80 7.43 20.11
C GLU A 121 4.01 8.12 19.44
N ASP A 122 5.10 8.27 20.18
CA ASP A 122 6.36 8.76 19.61
C ASP A 122 6.99 7.67 18.76
N ASP A 123 6.92 7.84 17.47
CA ASP A 123 7.47 6.96 16.45
C ASP A 123 8.52 7.66 15.56
N SER A 124 9.10 8.75 16.04
CA SER A 124 10.14 9.52 15.33
C SER A 124 11.34 8.71 14.89
N TRP A 125 11.67 7.64 15.64
CA TRP A 125 12.72 6.68 15.29
C TRP A 125 12.53 6.00 13.92
N ARG A 126 11.30 5.97 13.37
CA ARG A 126 11.01 5.34 12.08
C ARG A 126 11.70 6.03 10.92
N THR A 127 11.80 7.36 10.97
CA THR A 127 12.50 8.11 9.92
C THR A 127 13.95 7.66 9.80
N ASP A 128 14.67 7.54 10.91
CA ASP A 128 16.06 7.09 10.92
C ASP A 128 16.20 5.61 10.50
N GLU A 129 15.26 4.76 10.92
CA GLU A 129 15.17 3.36 10.47
C GLU A 129 15.00 3.27 8.95
N LEU A 130 14.08 4.07 8.38
CA LEU A 130 13.79 4.06 6.95
C LEU A 130 14.95 4.66 6.13
N LEU A 131 15.64 5.68 6.64
CA LEU A 131 16.84 6.22 6.01
C LEU A 131 17.99 5.20 5.95
N ARG A 132 18.07 4.26 6.92
CA ARG A 132 18.99 3.12 6.88
C ARG A 132 18.50 2.00 5.94
N LEU A 133 17.19 1.81 5.83
CA LEU A 133 16.57 0.81 4.96
C LEU A 133 16.73 1.13 3.47
N ILE A 134 16.43 2.37 3.07
CA ILE A 134 16.35 2.78 1.67
C ILE A 134 17.60 2.42 0.85
N PRO A 135 18.84 2.64 1.31
CA PRO A 135 20.05 2.26 0.58
C PRO A 135 20.21 0.74 0.35
N LEU A 136 19.51 -0.09 1.13
CA LEU A 136 19.58 -1.55 1.07
C LEU A 136 18.51 -2.16 0.15
N ILE A 137 17.56 -1.36 -0.36
CA ILE A 137 16.54 -1.81 -1.31
C ILE A 137 17.21 -2.04 -2.68
N ASP A 138 16.73 -3.04 -3.41
CA ASP A 138 17.25 -3.31 -4.75
C ASP A 138 16.97 -2.14 -5.70
N ARG A 139 17.97 -1.75 -6.50
CA ARG A 139 17.87 -0.59 -7.40
C ARG A 139 16.90 -0.77 -8.56
N ASP A 140 16.54 -2.00 -8.86
CA ASP A 140 15.56 -2.36 -9.88
C ASP A 140 14.12 -2.43 -9.33
N GLU A 141 13.89 -2.03 -8.06
CA GLU A 141 12.54 -1.87 -7.52
C GLU A 141 11.78 -0.83 -8.34
N VAL A 142 10.64 -1.22 -8.90
CA VAL A 142 9.88 -0.37 -9.82
C VAL A 142 9.07 0.68 -9.08
N GLN A 143 8.47 0.30 -7.93
CA GLN A 143 7.57 1.16 -7.18
C GLN A 143 7.59 0.85 -5.69
N LEU A 144 7.65 1.90 -4.89
CA LEU A 144 7.48 1.81 -3.44
C LEU A 144 6.23 2.56 -2.99
N GLY A 145 5.42 1.90 -2.14
CA GLY A 145 4.40 2.58 -1.36
C GLY A 145 5.02 3.39 -0.22
N VAL A 146 4.46 4.53 0.09
CA VAL A 146 4.71 5.25 1.35
C VAL A 146 3.38 5.40 2.05
N SER A 147 3.28 4.87 3.26
CA SER A 147 2.03 4.82 4.02
C SER A 147 2.28 4.98 5.50
N GLY A 148 1.19 5.08 6.25
CA GLY A 148 1.22 5.20 7.70
C GLY A 148 -0.16 5.57 8.20
N GLY A 149 -0.23 6.31 9.32
CA GLY A 149 -1.39 7.10 9.64
C GLY A 149 -1.53 8.23 8.63
N GLU A 150 -0.77 9.32 8.80
CA GLU A 150 -0.71 10.44 7.84
C GLU A 150 0.75 10.86 7.61
N PRO A 151 1.36 10.50 6.47
CA PRO A 151 2.76 10.79 6.18
C PRO A 151 3.14 12.27 6.23
N THR A 152 2.24 13.19 5.83
CA THR A 152 2.54 14.62 5.81
C THR A 152 2.71 15.24 7.19
N LEU A 153 2.31 14.53 8.27
CA LEU A 153 2.63 14.94 9.65
C LEU A 153 4.13 14.95 9.95
N LEU A 154 4.92 14.24 9.19
CA LEU A 154 6.38 14.21 9.30
C LEU A 154 7.04 15.50 8.77
N GLY A 155 6.33 16.30 7.95
CA GLY A 155 6.88 17.53 7.39
C GLY A 155 8.20 17.30 6.65
N GLU A 156 9.29 17.93 7.12
CA GLU A 156 10.62 17.84 6.50
C GLU A 156 11.19 16.42 6.50
N ASP A 157 10.87 15.59 7.49
CA ASP A 157 11.33 14.19 7.53
C ASP A 157 10.75 13.37 6.39
N LEU A 158 9.50 13.62 5.96
CA LEU A 158 8.97 13.02 4.73
C LEU A 158 9.78 13.48 3.51
N GLY A 159 10.15 14.76 3.46
CA GLY A 159 11.04 15.29 2.42
C GLY A 159 12.38 14.57 2.37
N ARG A 160 13.02 14.35 3.52
CA ARG A 160 14.29 13.58 3.63
C ARG A 160 14.14 12.15 3.10
N LEU A 161 13.02 11.47 3.38
CA LEU A 161 12.75 10.12 2.86
C LEU A 161 12.57 10.12 1.34
N ILE A 162 11.86 11.10 0.78
CA ILE A 162 11.71 11.27 -0.68
C ILE A 162 13.08 11.50 -1.34
N ASP A 163 13.90 12.39 -0.77
CA ASP A 163 15.25 12.68 -1.28
C ASP A 163 16.16 11.44 -1.22
N ALA A 164 16.09 10.66 -0.13
CA ALA A 164 16.85 9.42 0.01
C ALA A 164 16.42 8.37 -1.04
N CYS A 165 15.11 8.21 -1.28
CA CYS A 165 14.62 7.33 -2.35
C CYS A 165 15.12 7.80 -3.73
N ALA A 166 15.08 9.09 -4.02
CA ALA A 166 15.56 9.60 -5.29
C ALA A 166 17.08 9.40 -5.49
N LEU A 167 17.86 9.48 -4.41
CA LEU A 167 19.31 9.27 -4.43
C LEU A 167 19.70 7.81 -4.64
N HIS A 168 19.08 6.90 -3.88
CA HIS A 168 19.49 5.49 -3.85
C HIS A 168 18.71 4.62 -4.84
N LEU A 169 17.50 5.04 -5.22
CA LEU A 169 16.55 4.32 -6.06
C LEU A 169 16.10 5.23 -7.22
N PRO A 170 17.02 5.60 -8.14
CA PRO A 170 16.77 6.65 -9.14
C PRO A 170 15.65 6.32 -10.14
N ASP A 171 15.33 5.04 -10.34
CA ASP A 171 14.30 4.58 -11.28
C ASP A 171 13.00 4.15 -10.61
N THR A 172 12.91 4.20 -9.27
CA THR A 172 11.75 3.80 -8.49
C THR A 172 10.71 4.91 -8.40
N GLY A 173 9.45 4.60 -8.72
CA GLY A 173 8.31 5.47 -8.47
C GLY A 173 7.87 5.41 -7.00
N LEU A 174 7.44 6.54 -6.45
CA LEU A 174 6.86 6.62 -5.10
C LEU A 174 5.35 6.84 -5.16
N HIS A 175 4.58 6.00 -4.49
CA HIS A 175 3.14 6.13 -4.36
C HIS A 175 2.79 6.45 -2.91
N ILE A 176 2.60 7.75 -2.61
CA ILE A 176 2.42 8.25 -1.25
C ILE A 176 0.94 8.36 -0.91
N LEU A 177 0.50 7.55 0.05
CA LEU A 177 -0.87 7.56 0.57
C LEU A 177 -0.99 8.64 1.65
N THR A 178 -1.77 9.67 1.39
CA THR A 178 -1.98 10.81 2.31
C THR A 178 -3.43 11.24 2.28
N ASN A 179 -3.97 11.72 3.39
CA ASN A 179 -5.32 12.31 3.40
C ASN A 179 -5.37 13.70 2.74
N GLY A 180 -4.23 14.28 2.39
CA GLY A 180 -4.11 15.51 1.64
C GLY A 180 -4.38 16.80 2.42
N ARG A 181 -4.87 16.72 3.66
CA ARG A 181 -5.33 17.88 4.46
C ARG A 181 -4.23 18.91 4.71
N LEU A 182 -3.02 18.44 5.04
CA LEU A 182 -1.92 19.36 5.36
C LEU A 182 -1.34 20.08 4.14
N PHE A 183 -1.65 19.65 2.92
CA PHE A 183 -1.32 20.41 1.72
C PHE A 183 -2.13 21.70 1.57
N ALA A 184 -3.18 21.92 2.38
CA ALA A 184 -3.80 23.23 2.54
C ALA A 184 -2.80 24.29 3.09
N LEU A 185 -1.75 23.86 3.78
CA LEU A 185 -0.61 24.68 4.17
C LEU A 185 0.36 24.84 3.00
N ARG A 186 0.22 25.94 2.27
CA ARG A 186 0.96 26.19 1.02
C ARG A 186 2.48 25.96 1.13
N ALA A 187 3.09 26.40 2.24
CA ALA A 187 4.53 26.22 2.44
C ALA A 187 4.93 24.74 2.50
N LEU A 188 4.11 23.90 3.14
CA LEU A 188 4.34 22.45 3.20
C LEU A 188 4.14 21.81 1.80
N ALA A 189 3.07 22.19 1.11
CA ALA A 189 2.84 21.71 -0.26
C ALA A 189 4.03 22.03 -1.18
N GLU A 190 4.50 23.26 -1.16
CA GLU A 190 5.66 23.70 -1.96
C GLU A 190 6.93 22.91 -1.58
N SER A 191 7.22 22.73 -0.29
CA SER A 191 8.41 22.03 0.17
C SER A 191 8.44 20.55 -0.19
N LEU A 192 7.30 19.86 -0.20
CA LEU A 192 7.22 18.43 -0.49
C LEU A 192 7.05 18.13 -1.98
N VAL A 193 6.16 18.88 -2.68
CA VAL A 193 5.81 18.59 -4.08
C VAL A 193 6.94 18.91 -5.03
N GLN A 194 7.74 19.94 -4.77
CA GLN A 194 8.88 20.30 -5.62
C GLN A 194 10.04 19.29 -5.55
N ARG A 195 10.03 18.37 -4.59
CA ARG A 195 11.04 17.31 -4.46
C ARG A 195 10.69 16.17 -5.42
N HIS A 196 11.51 15.95 -6.44
CA HIS A 196 11.42 14.79 -7.34
C HIS A 196 10.00 14.54 -7.87
N GLN A 197 9.33 15.60 -8.34
CA GLN A 197 7.92 15.65 -8.71
C GLN A 197 7.51 14.59 -9.74
N ASP A 198 8.37 14.26 -10.67
CA ASP A 198 8.18 13.25 -11.71
C ASP A 198 8.07 11.81 -11.18
N LYS A 199 8.60 11.57 -9.98
CA LYS A 199 8.64 10.24 -9.33
C LYS A 199 7.51 10.01 -8.35
N VAL A 200 6.86 11.06 -7.85
CA VAL A 200 5.90 10.98 -6.76
C VAL A 200 4.48 11.07 -7.26
N VAL A 201 3.66 10.07 -6.94
CA VAL A 201 2.19 10.12 -7.07
C VAL A 201 1.60 10.31 -5.68
N TRP A 202 0.82 11.37 -5.51
CA TRP A 202 0.09 11.66 -4.27
C TRP A 202 -1.31 11.04 -4.34
N ALA A 203 -1.53 10.00 -3.58
CA ALA A 203 -2.77 9.24 -3.56
C ALA A 203 -3.67 9.73 -2.42
N VAL A 204 -4.68 10.52 -2.77
CA VAL A 204 -5.53 11.26 -1.83
C VAL A 204 -6.95 10.70 -1.82
N PRO A 205 -7.52 10.32 -0.67
CA PRO A 205 -8.90 9.88 -0.56
C PRO A 205 -9.88 11.06 -0.63
N LEU A 206 -10.99 10.84 -1.34
CA LEU A 206 -12.14 11.74 -1.31
C LEU A 206 -13.43 10.92 -1.28
N TYR A 207 -14.21 11.01 -0.20
CA TYR A 207 -15.34 10.12 0.08
C TYR A 207 -16.72 10.73 -0.15
N GLY A 208 -16.78 11.98 -0.59
CA GLY A 208 -18.03 12.66 -0.89
C GLY A 208 -17.79 13.91 -1.74
N ASP A 209 -18.83 14.36 -2.41
CA ASP A 209 -18.89 15.63 -3.15
C ASP A 209 -19.37 16.80 -2.28
N VAL A 210 -19.68 16.51 -1.01
CA VAL A 210 -20.10 17.48 0.02
C VAL A 210 -19.38 17.23 1.34
N ALA A 211 -19.17 18.31 2.10
CA ALA A 211 -18.42 18.25 3.36
C ALA A 211 -19.03 17.28 4.38
N ALA A 212 -20.36 17.27 4.51
CA ALA A 212 -21.03 16.43 5.49
C ALA A 212 -20.72 14.94 5.33
N ASP A 213 -20.62 14.45 4.08
CA ASP A 213 -20.37 13.05 3.79
C ASP A 213 -18.88 12.70 4.01
N HIS A 214 -17.98 13.53 3.48
CA HIS A 214 -16.55 13.29 3.62
C HIS A 214 -16.11 13.35 5.09
N ASP A 215 -16.48 14.41 5.80
CA ASP A 215 -16.10 14.62 7.20
C ASP A 215 -16.64 13.50 8.11
N LEU A 216 -17.88 13.02 7.83
CA LEU A 216 -18.45 11.87 8.54
C LEU A 216 -17.60 10.61 8.35
N VAL A 217 -17.15 10.35 7.12
CA VAL A 217 -16.39 9.15 6.79
C VAL A 217 -14.98 9.18 7.38
N VAL A 218 -14.31 10.34 7.35
CA VAL A 218 -12.95 10.47 7.90
C VAL A 218 -12.93 10.80 9.39
N ASP A 219 -14.11 10.99 10.00
CA ASP A 219 -14.32 11.35 11.40
C ASP A 219 -13.47 12.57 11.82
N ALA A 220 -13.54 13.62 11.01
CA ALA A 220 -12.77 14.85 11.20
C ALA A 220 -13.53 16.05 10.60
N PRO A 221 -14.16 16.90 11.42
CA PRO A 221 -14.86 18.10 10.96
C PRO A 221 -13.91 19.05 10.20
N GLY A 222 -14.36 19.56 9.05
CA GLY A 222 -13.58 20.46 8.19
C GLY A 222 -12.56 19.77 7.28
N ALA A 223 -12.43 18.44 7.36
CA ALA A 223 -11.49 17.68 6.55
C ALA A 223 -11.75 17.82 5.03
N PHE A 224 -13.00 17.92 4.61
CA PHE A 224 -13.36 18.11 3.20
C PHE A 224 -12.72 19.37 2.62
N GLU A 225 -12.91 20.51 3.29
CA GLU A 225 -12.37 21.79 2.82
C GLU A 225 -10.84 21.77 2.82
N GLU A 226 -10.21 21.23 3.88
CA GLU A 226 -8.75 21.09 3.95
C GLU A 226 -8.22 20.18 2.84
N THR A 227 -8.85 19.00 2.61
CA THR A 227 -8.47 18.06 1.53
C THR A 227 -8.63 18.70 0.15
N LEU A 228 -9.75 19.42 -0.11
CA LEU A 228 -9.94 20.13 -1.38
C LEU A 228 -8.91 21.23 -1.59
N GLN A 229 -8.66 22.03 -0.57
CA GLN A 229 -7.60 23.06 -0.65
C GLN A 229 -6.25 22.42 -0.92
N GLY A 230 -5.94 21.30 -0.25
CA GLY A 230 -4.72 20.54 -0.50
C GLY A 230 -4.62 20.01 -1.93
N LEU A 231 -5.71 19.45 -2.48
CA LEU A 231 -5.78 19.01 -3.86
C LEU A 231 -5.58 20.17 -4.86
N PHE A 232 -6.13 21.34 -4.59
CA PHE A 232 -5.90 22.52 -5.43
C PHE A 232 -4.44 22.99 -5.37
N GLU A 233 -3.78 22.95 -4.22
CA GLU A 233 -2.35 23.26 -4.12
C GLU A 233 -1.49 22.22 -4.85
N LEU A 234 -1.81 20.92 -4.74
CA LEU A 234 -1.17 19.87 -5.54
C LEU A 234 -1.32 20.12 -7.05
N GLY A 235 -2.54 20.42 -7.50
CA GLY A 235 -2.80 20.76 -8.91
C GLY A 235 -2.09 22.03 -9.38
N ARG A 236 -2.06 23.08 -8.54
CA ARG A 236 -1.32 24.33 -8.82
C ARG A 236 0.18 24.09 -9.00
N LEU A 237 0.73 23.15 -8.24
CA LEU A 237 2.14 22.77 -8.31
C LEU A 237 2.44 21.77 -9.43
N GLY A 238 1.42 21.28 -10.15
CA GLY A 238 1.58 20.27 -11.21
C GLY A 238 1.92 18.88 -10.69
N ALA A 239 1.56 18.58 -9.44
CA ALA A 239 1.80 17.27 -8.85
C ALA A 239 0.97 16.19 -9.53
N ARG A 240 1.50 14.96 -9.59
CA ARG A 240 0.77 13.79 -10.03
C ARG A 240 -0.18 13.32 -8.93
N VAL A 241 -1.47 13.29 -9.19
CA VAL A 241 -2.51 13.03 -8.19
C VAL A 241 -3.37 11.84 -8.59
N GLU A 242 -3.53 10.89 -7.67
CA GLU A 242 -4.55 9.84 -7.71
C GLU A 242 -5.64 10.13 -6.68
N ILE A 243 -6.91 10.07 -7.08
CA ILE A 243 -8.03 10.08 -6.13
C ILE A 243 -8.41 8.65 -5.78
N ARG A 244 -8.58 8.38 -4.49
CA ARG A 244 -8.95 7.06 -3.95
C ARG A 244 -10.32 7.11 -3.28
N VAL A 245 -11.21 6.23 -3.67
CA VAL A 245 -12.56 6.13 -3.10
C VAL A 245 -12.80 4.70 -2.62
N VAL A 246 -12.98 4.51 -1.32
CA VAL A 246 -13.43 3.22 -0.78
C VAL A 246 -14.96 3.14 -0.88
N LEU A 247 -15.44 2.08 -1.51
CA LEU A 247 -16.86 1.85 -1.78
C LEU A 247 -17.51 1.19 -0.56
N HIS A 248 -18.41 1.92 0.09
CA HIS A 248 -19.16 1.45 1.24
C HIS A 248 -20.49 2.22 1.35
N ARG A 249 -21.39 1.78 2.22
CA ARG A 249 -22.76 2.32 2.38
C ARG A 249 -22.84 3.86 2.42
N LEU A 250 -21.85 4.54 3.00
CA LEU A 250 -21.85 6.00 3.12
C LEU A 250 -21.29 6.73 1.89
N THR A 251 -20.73 6.01 0.89
CA THR A 251 -20.15 6.62 -0.33
C THR A 251 -20.93 6.29 -1.59
N VAL A 252 -21.55 5.10 -1.66
CA VAL A 252 -22.11 4.58 -2.91
C VAL A 252 -23.38 5.30 -3.39
N ASP A 253 -24.19 5.83 -2.47
CA ASP A 253 -25.43 6.52 -2.82
C ASP A 253 -25.20 7.82 -3.61
N ARG A 254 -24.04 8.46 -3.39
CA ARG A 254 -23.66 9.69 -4.10
C ARG A 254 -22.46 9.50 -5.05
N LEU A 255 -22.14 8.26 -5.41
CA LEU A 255 -20.98 7.95 -6.25
C LEU A 255 -21.06 8.61 -7.65
N PRO A 256 -22.22 8.66 -8.35
CA PRO A 256 -22.33 9.41 -9.61
C PRO A 256 -22.12 10.92 -9.44
N GLN A 257 -22.61 11.51 -8.33
CA GLN A 257 -22.40 12.93 -8.02
C GLN A 257 -20.92 13.20 -7.73
N LEU A 258 -20.26 12.33 -6.97
CA LEU A 258 -18.82 12.41 -6.72
C LEU A 258 -18.02 12.33 -8.03
N ALA A 259 -18.35 11.40 -8.93
CA ALA A 259 -17.72 11.31 -10.24
C ALA A 259 -17.85 12.61 -11.05
N SER A 260 -19.06 13.19 -11.06
CA SER A 260 -19.31 14.50 -11.69
C SER A 260 -18.53 15.64 -11.03
N PHE A 261 -18.41 15.62 -9.71
CA PHE A 261 -17.61 16.58 -8.95
C PHE A 261 -16.12 16.48 -9.31
N LEU A 262 -15.54 15.27 -9.32
CA LEU A 262 -14.15 15.03 -9.68
C LEU A 262 -13.83 15.60 -11.06
N TYR A 263 -14.63 15.26 -12.07
CA TYR A 263 -14.43 15.77 -13.42
C TYR A 263 -14.48 17.30 -13.52
N ARG A 264 -15.41 17.94 -12.82
CA ARG A 264 -15.59 19.41 -12.93
C ARG A 264 -14.62 20.21 -12.09
N ARG A 265 -14.22 19.70 -10.93
CA ARG A 265 -13.46 20.46 -9.94
C ARG A 265 -11.98 20.09 -9.89
N LEU A 266 -11.64 18.84 -10.28
CA LEU A 266 -10.31 18.27 -10.17
C LEU A 266 -9.83 17.67 -11.51
N PRO A 267 -9.92 18.41 -12.64
CA PRO A 267 -9.60 17.88 -13.98
C PRO A 267 -8.12 17.53 -14.16
N PHE A 268 -7.25 17.94 -13.25
CA PHE A 268 -5.81 17.66 -13.24
C PHE A 268 -5.46 16.30 -12.61
N VAL A 269 -6.44 15.61 -12.05
CA VAL A 269 -6.22 14.27 -11.45
C VAL A 269 -5.89 13.29 -12.57
N GLU A 270 -4.77 12.56 -12.41
CA GLU A 270 -4.30 11.58 -13.38
C GLU A 270 -5.08 10.27 -13.34
N HIS A 271 -5.54 9.86 -12.14
CA HIS A 271 -6.18 8.56 -11.95
C HIS A 271 -7.24 8.59 -10.84
N VAL A 272 -8.31 7.84 -11.03
CA VAL A 272 -9.35 7.61 -10.00
C VAL A 272 -9.43 6.12 -9.69
N ALA A 273 -9.10 5.74 -8.46
CA ALA A 273 -9.14 4.38 -7.94
C ALA A 273 -10.40 4.17 -7.09
N LEU A 274 -11.36 3.40 -7.59
CA LEU A 274 -12.55 2.98 -6.87
C LEU A 274 -12.32 1.59 -6.27
N MET A 275 -12.43 1.43 -4.95
CA MET A 275 -11.90 0.26 -4.26
C MET A 275 -12.94 -0.38 -3.33
N GLY A 276 -13.11 -1.69 -3.43
CA GLY A 276 -13.91 -2.46 -2.47
C GLY A 276 -13.39 -2.31 -1.04
N LEU A 277 -14.31 -2.31 -0.07
CA LEU A 277 -14.02 -2.15 1.36
C LEU A 277 -13.18 -3.32 1.90
N GLU A 278 -12.04 -3.03 2.51
CA GLU A 278 -11.22 -4.01 3.21
C GLU A 278 -11.72 -4.25 4.64
N PRO A 279 -12.07 -5.51 5.01
CA PRO A 279 -12.57 -5.83 6.35
C PRO A 279 -11.44 -5.97 7.37
N MET A 280 -10.79 -4.87 7.69
CA MET A 280 -9.72 -4.76 8.69
C MET A 280 -9.90 -3.53 9.59
N GLY A 281 -9.21 -3.52 10.72
CA GLY A 281 -9.15 -2.37 11.62
C GLY A 281 -10.54 -1.84 12.00
N PHE A 282 -10.75 -0.54 11.86
CA PHE A 282 -12.02 0.12 12.15
C PHE A 282 -13.17 -0.31 11.23
N ALA A 283 -12.88 -0.80 10.01
CA ALA A 283 -13.93 -1.33 9.14
C ALA A 283 -14.69 -2.49 9.81
N LYS A 284 -13.99 -3.37 10.54
CA LYS A 284 -14.62 -4.47 11.28
C LYS A 284 -15.54 -3.96 12.39
N SER A 285 -15.09 -2.97 13.15
CA SER A 285 -15.88 -2.39 14.26
C SER A 285 -17.08 -1.58 13.75
N ASN A 286 -17.00 -1.00 12.56
CA ASN A 286 -18.04 -0.19 11.95
C ASN A 286 -18.82 -0.94 10.86
N ARG A 287 -18.81 -2.27 10.87
CA ARG A 287 -19.43 -3.10 9.82
C ARG A 287 -20.86 -2.67 9.48
N ASP A 288 -21.71 -2.51 10.48
CA ASP A 288 -23.13 -2.20 10.28
C ASP A 288 -23.38 -0.83 9.65
N ARG A 289 -22.42 0.10 9.80
CA ARG A 289 -22.47 1.43 9.19
C ARG A 289 -21.91 1.42 7.77
N LEU A 290 -20.94 0.55 7.49
CA LEU A 290 -20.12 0.61 6.26
C LEU A 290 -20.47 -0.49 5.27
N TRP A 291 -20.75 -1.70 5.74
CA TRP A 291 -20.96 -2.81 4.83
C TRP A 291 -22.26 -2.67 4.05
N ILE A 292 -22.12 -2.76 2.75
CA ILE A 292 -23.18 -2.94 1.77
C ILE A 292 -22.71 -4.04 0.82
N ASP A 293 -23.59 -4.93 0.43
CA ASP A 293 -23.24 -5.95 -0.55
C ASP A 293 -22.88 -5.27 -1.88
N PRO A 294 -21.70 -5.53 -2.45
CA PRO A 294 -21.31 -4.90 -3.70
C PRO A 294 -22.33 -4.98 -4.83
N VAL A 295 -23.08 -6.07 -4.93
CA VAL A 295 -24.11 -6.22 -5.97
C VAL A 295 -25.22 -5.15 -5.88
N ASP A 296 -25.44 -4.55 -4.71
CA ASP A 296 -26.50 -3.55 -4.48
C ASP A 296 -26.14 -2.15 -4.99
N TYR A 297 -24.88 -1.88 -5.37
CA TYR A 297 -24.45 -0.58 -5.89
C TYR A 297 -23.84 -0.64 -7.29
N MET A 298 -24.02 -1.75 -8.01
CA MET A 298 -23.40 -1.91 -9.35
C MET A 298 -23.89 -0.89 -10.37
N ASP A 299 -25.15 -0.46 -10.30
CA ASP A 299 -25.68 0.57 -11.22
C ASP A 299 -25.01 1.93 -10.98
N ALA A 300 -24.93 2.36 -9.72
CA ALA A 300 -24.24 3.61 -9.35
C ALA A 300 -22.74 3.56 -9.67
N LEU A 301 -22.11 2.39 -9.48
CA LEU A 301 -20.72 2.17 -9.85
C LEU A 301 -20.51 2.30 -11.36
N GLY A 302 -21.36 1.63 -12.15
CA GLY A 302 -21.30 1.70 -13.61
C GLY A 302 -21.48 3.13 -14.14
N GLU A 303 -22.49 3.85 -13.62
CA GLU A 303 -22.72 5.27 -13.96
C GLU A 303 -21.49 6.13 -13.67
N ALA A 304 -20.89 5.99 -12.49
CA ALA A 304 -19.69 6.74 -12.08
C ALA A 304 -18.48 6.41 -12.95
N VAL A 305 -18.21 5.13 -13.20
CA VAL A 305 -17.08 4.67 -14.03
C VAL A 305 -17.21 5.23 -15.46
N PHE A 306 -18.38 5.09 -16.09
CA PHE A 306 -18.59 5.60 -17.45
C PHE A 306 -18.59 7.13 -17.49
N HIS A 307 -19.07 7.81 -16.44
CA HIS A 307 -19.00 9.27 -16.36
C HIS A 307 -17.55 9.75 -16.43
N LEU A 308 -16.64 9.12 -15.69
CA LEU A 308 -15.21 9.46 -15.66
C LEU A 308 -14.50 9.04 -16.95
N ALA A 309 -14.64 7.77 -17.34
CA ALA A 309 -13.93 7.21 -18.48
C ALA A 309 -14.29 7.87 -19.81
N ASN A 310 -15.58 8.14 -20.07
CA ASN A 310 -16.04 8.82 -21.29
C ASN A 310 -15.56 10.28 -21.36
N ARG A 311 -15.00 10.82 -20.27
CA ARG A 311 -14.44 12.18 -20.21
C ARG A 311 -12.91 12.19 -20.13
N GLY A 312 -12.28 11.03 -20.37
CA GLY A 312 -10.84 10.89 -20.41
C GLY A 312 -10.15 10.83 -19.06
N MET A 313 -10.90 10.68 -17.94
CA MET A 313 -10.29 10.45 -16.64
C MET A 313 -9.97 8.96 -16.48
N ALA A 314 -8.69 8.62 -16.35
CA ALA A 314 -8.26 7.24 -16.11
C ALA A 314 -8.89 6.70 -14.81
N THR A 315 -9.56 5.56 -14.90
CA THR A 315 -10.33 5.00 -13.79
C THR A 315 -10.05 3.51 -13.66
N SER A 316 -9.88 3.04 -12.43
CA SER A 316 -9.70 1.60 -12.13
C SER A 316 -10.55 1.16 -10.96
N LEU A 317 -10.98 -0.11 -11.02
CA LEU A 317 -11.71 -0.80 -9.96
C LEU A 317 -10.79 -1.80 -9.28
N TYR A 318 -10.66 -1.70 -7.97
CA TYR A 318 -9.85 -2.61 -7.18
C TYR A 318 -10.69 -3.38 -6.16
N ASN A 319 -10.26 -4.57 -5.81
CA ASN A 319 -10.82 -5.37 -4.72
C ASN A 319 -12.32 -5.73 -4.90
N LEU A 320 -12.77 -5.84 -6.15
CA LEU A 320 -14.11 -6.31 -6.52
C LEU A 320 -13.97 -7.53 -7.44
N PRO A 321 -14.55 -8.68 -7.08
CA PRO A 321 -14.51 -9.88 -7.92
C PRO A 321 -15.20 -9.69 -9.28
N LEU A 322 -14.62 -10.21 -10.35
CA LEU A 322 -15.16 -10.05 -11.71
C LEU A 322 -16.59 -10.57 -11.88
N CYS A 323 -16.97 -11.63 -11.13
CA CYS A 323 -18.30 -12.25 -11.24
C CYS A 323 -19.45 -11.35 -10.74
N ILE A 324 -19.16 -10.35 -9.90
CA ILE A 324 -20.17 -9.37 -9.43
C ILE A 324 -20.21 -8.11 -10.29
N LEU A 325 -19.16 -7.85 -11.08
CA LEU A 325 -19.10 -6.68 -11.95
C LEU A 325 -19.93 -6.91 -13.22
N PRO A 326 -20.79 -5.94 -13.62
CA PRO A 326 -21.45 -5.95 -14.93
C PRO A 326 -20.40 -6.03 -16.05
N LEU A 327 -20.69 -6.77 -17.12
CA LEU A 327 -19.77 -6.98 -18.25
C LEU A 327 -19.10 -5.69 -18.76
N PRO A 328 -19.84 -4.58 -19.01
CA PRO A 328 -19.23 -3.35 -19.53
C PRO A 328 -18.27 -2.66 -18.54
N VAL A 329 -18.33 -3.02 -17.25
CA VAL A 329 -17.50 -2.42 -16.19
C VAL A 329 -16.22 -3.23 -15.93
N ARG A 330 -16.21 -4.53 -16.30
CA ARG A 330 -15.07 -5.43 -16.09
C ARG A 330 -13.73 -4.94 -16.68
N PRO A 331 -13.68 -4.27 -17.84
CA PRO A 331 -12.41 -3.75 -18.38
C PRO A 331 -11.67 -2.77 -17.46
N PHE A 332 -12.37 -2.17 -16.51
CA PHE A 332 -11.79 -1.26 -15.51
C PHE A 332 -11.24 -1.99 -14.28
N ALA A 333 -11.57 -3.27 -14.10
CA ALA A 333 -11.09 -4.06 -12.95
C ALA A 333 -9.57 -4.28 -13.02
N ARG A 334 -8.93 -4.19 -11.85
CA ARG A 334 -7.49 -4.45 -11.67
C ARG A 334 -7.30 -5.34 -10.46
N GLN A 335 -6.33 -6.23 -10.54
CA GLN A 335 -5.84 -6.95 -9.37
C GLN A 335 -5.10 -5.98 -8.45
N SER A 336 -5.14 -6.25 -7.14
CA SER A 336 -4.28 -5.55 -6.20
C SER A 336 -2.84 -6.05 -6.35
N ILE A 337 -1.89 -5.15 -6.17
CA ILE A 337 -0.46 -5.50 -6.08
C ILE A 337 -0.12 -6.32 -4.83
N SER A 338 -1.00 -6.33 -3.83
CA SER A 338 -0.78 -7.02 -2.55
C SER A 338 -1.36 -8.43 -2.56
N ASP A 339 -0.55 -9.45 -2.34
CA ASP A 339 -0.94 -10.86 -2.40
C ASP A 339 -2.11 -11.21 -1.47
N TRP A 340 -2.16 -10.60 -0.28
CA TRP A 340 -3.26 -10.86 0.67
C TRP A 340 -4.61 -10.28 0.24
N LYS A 341 -4.65 -9.53 -0.86
CA LYS A 341 -5.86 -8.95 -1.44
C LYS A 341 -6.40 -9.73 -2.63
N ASN A 342 -5.76 -10.83 -3.00
CA ASN A 342 -6.14 -11.69 -4.13
C ASN A 342 -6.42 -13.13 -3.65
N ALA A 343 -7.17 -13.27 -2.54
CA ALA A 343 -7.60 -14.57 -2.05
C ALA A 343 -8.85 -15.05 -2.77
N PHE A 344 -9.04 -16.37 -2.87
CA PHE A 344 -10.22 -16.98 -3.49
C PHE A 344 -10.99 -17.80 -2.47
N ALA A 345 -12.31 -17.86 -2.67
CA ALA A 345 -13.22 -18.62 -1.85
C ALA A 345 -13.49 -20.00 -2.49
N PRO A 346 -14.02 -21.00 -1.73
CA PRO A 346 -14.39 -22.29 -2.32
C PRO A 346 -15.36 -22.16 -3.50
N GLU A 347 -16.24 -21.16 -3.47
CA GLU A 347 -17.19 -20.86 -4.53
C GLU A 347 -16.51 -20.49 -5.86
N CYS A 348 -15.22 -20.08 -5.82
CA CYS A 348 -14.43 -19.74 -7.01
C CYS A 348 -13.85 -20.97 -7.72
N GLU A 349 -14.05 -22.18 -7.20
CA GLU A 349 -13.53 -23.42 -7.82
C GLU A 349 -14.08 -23.60 -9.23
N GLY A 350 -13.17 -23.81 -10.20
CA GLY A 350 -13.50 -23.96 -11.61
C GLY A 350 -13.87 -22.65 -12.34
N CYS A 351 -13.60 -21.49 -11.72
CA CYS A 351 -13.75 -20.19 -12.39
C CYS A 351 -12.68 -19.97 -13.45
N THR A 352 -13.09 -19.72 -14.70
CA THR A 352 -12.18 -19.59 -15.86
C THR A 352 -11.40 -18.27 -15.88
N VAL A 353 -11.86 -17.26 -15.14
CA VAL A 353 -11.25 -15.91 -15.07
C VAL A 353 -10.56 -15.65 -13.73
N ALA A 354 -10.27 -16.70 -12.96
CA ALA A 354 -9.65 -16.53 -11.63
C ALA A 354 -8.29 -15.84 -11.71
N ALA A 355 -7.51 -16.09 -12.75
CA ALA A 355 -6.18 -15.50 -12.95
C ALA A 355 -6.22 -13.96 -13.09
N ASP A 356 -7.31 -13.41 -13.65
CA ASP A 356 -7.47 -11.97 -13.88
C ASP A 356 -8.34 -11.29 -12.81
N CYS A 357 -8.92 -12.09 -11.89
CA CYS A 357 -9.86 -11.61 -10.90
C CYS A 357 -9.13 -11.04 -9.67
N ALA A 358 -9.62 -9.92 -9.15
CA ALA A 358 -9.14 -9.37 -7.89
C ALA A 358 -9.39 -10.28 -6.67
N GLY A 359 -10.30 -11.26 -6.78
CA GLY A 359 -10.64 -12.14 -5.66
C GLY A 359 -11.19 -11.39 -4.45
N PHE A 360 -10.77 -11.83 -3.27
CA PHE A 360 -11.17 -11.27 -1.97
C PHE A 360 -9.95 -10.90 -1.15
N PHE A 361 -10.15 -10.05 -0.14
CA PHE A 361 -9.17 -9.89 0.91
C PHE A 361 -9.04 -11.19 1.74
N ALA A 362 -7.83 -11.58 2.09
CA ALA A 362 -7.60 -12.73 2.97
C ALA A 362 -8.27 -12.54 4.35
N SER A 363 -8.52 -11.29 4.76
CA SER A 363 -9.27 -10.92 5.97
C SER A 363 -10.78 -11.06 5.85
N ALA A 364 -11.31 -11.27 4.63
CA ALA A 364 -12.75 -11.36 4.36
C ALA A 364 -13.30 -12.75 4.68
N GLY A 365 -13.94 -12.89 5.85
CA GLY A 365 -14.77 -14.05 6.14
C GLY A 365 -16.08 -14.05 5.33
N PRO A 366 -16.89 -15.14 5.43
CA PRO A 366 -18.12 -15.30 4.64
C PRO A 366 -19.10 -14.12 4.73
N THR A 367 -19.16 -13.45 5.89
CA THR A 367 -20.07 -12.30 6.14
C THR A 367 -19.66 -11.01 5.43
N TRP A 368 -18.50 -10.99 4.81
CA TRP A 368 -17.97 -9.88 4.02
C TRP A 368 -17.91 -10.19 2.52
N ARG A 369 -18.57 -11.25 2.09
CA ARG A 369 -18.67 -11.63 0.68
C ARG A 369 -20.05 -11.29 0.14
N SER A 370 -20.09 -10.92 -1.13
CA SER A 370 -21.36 -10.70 -1.83
C SER A 370 -22.15 -12.00 -1.96
N ARG A 371 -23.47 -11.92 -1.83
CA ARG A 371 -24.40 -13.02 -2.11
C ARG A 371 -24.44 -13.44 -3.57
N ALA A 372 -23.91 -12.61 -4.48
CA ALA A 372 -23.90 -12.84 -5.91
C ALA A 372 -22.62 -13.51 -6.44
N ILE A 373 -21.73 -13.99 -5.54
CA ILE A 373 -20.54 -14.74 -5.95
C ILE A 373 -20.93 -15.99 -6.70
N THR A 374 -20.51 -16.07 -7.98
CA THR A 374 -20.75 -17.23 -8.85
C THR A 374 -19.56 -17.39 -9.79
N PRO A 375 -18.99 -18.60 -9.91
CA PRO A 375 -17.86 -18.83 -10.81
C PRO A 375 -18.27 -18.62 -12.27
N ILE A 376 -17.44 -17.90 -13.02
CA ILE A 376 -17.60 -17.73 -14.46
C ILE A 376 -17.00 -18.97 -15.12
N ARG A 377 -17.83 -19.77 -15.83
CA ARG A 377 -17.44 -21.07 -16.39
C ARG A 377 -17.35 -21.12 -17.90
N SER A 378 -17.80 -20.06 -18.58
CA SER A 378 -17.67 -19.93 -20.04
C SER A 378 -16.88 -18.67 -20.36
N PRO A 379 -15.99 -18.68 -21.35
CA PRO A 379 -15.40 -17.45 -21.84
C PRO A 379 -16.53 -16.61 -22.44
N GLU A 380 -16.94 -15.55 -21.75
CA GLU A 380 -17.78 -14.53 -22.36
C GLU A 380 -16.92 -13.87 -23.44
N THR A 381 -17.29 -14.07 -24.70
CA THR A 381 -16.60 -13.49 -25.84
C THR A 381 -16.51 -11.99 -25.66
N HIS A 382 -15.28 -11.49 -25.52
CA HIS A 382 -15.02 -10.06 -25.64
C HIS A 382 -15.43 -9.65 -27.05
N HIS A 383 -16.59 -9.02 -27.20
CA HIS A 383 -16.83 -8.20 -28.37
C HIS A 383 -15.92 -6.98 -28.24
N GLU A 384 -14.82 -7.02 -28.98
CA GLU A 384 -14.01 -5.84 -29.26
C GLU A 384 -14.95 -4.73 -29.76
N LEU A 385 -15.08 -3.70 -28.95
CA LEU A 385 -15.62 -2.42 -29.45
C LEU A 385 -14.46 -1.75 -30.16
N ALA A 386 -14.54 -1.83 -31.51
CA ALA A 386 -13.70 -1.05 -32.43
C ALA A 386 -13.93 0.44 -32.30
#